data_0c94cd2e7544a7705f47c2315ecb26db
#
_entry.id   0c94cd2e7544a7705f47c2315ecb26db
#
_cell.length_a   1.000
_cell.length_b   1.000
_cell.length_c   1.000
_cell.angle_alpha   90.00
_cell.angle_beta   90.00
_cell.angle_gamma   90.00
#
_symmetry.space_group_name_H-M   'P 1'
#
loop_
_entity.id
_entity.type
_entity.pdbx_description
1 polymer ?
#
loop_
_entity_poly.entity_id
_entity_poly.type
_entity_poly.pdbx_seq_one_letter_code
_entity_poly.pdbx_strand_id
1 'polypeptide(L)'
;EISRQLLRTHVHLQPHAVEILETMKSFGLRLAIATTTKQANIDIYANHNPSISSQLNFEKTFECILTRESITHIKPNPEIFLLALQRLQLLPDECLVVEDSLAGVMAARTAGIDVVVIKEKWSQKDEQALRNFALRYFENFKDFLAVIGHHSNG
;
A
#
# COMPACT_ATOMS: atom_id res chain seq x y z
N GLU A 1 21.19 7.80 -5.06
CA GLU A 1 20.89 6.92 -3.89
C GLU A 1 20.49 7.79 -2.72
N ILE A 2 19.24 7.63 -2.23
CA ILE A 2 18.79 8.35 -1.02
C ILE A 2 19.65 7.86 0.14
N SER A 3 20.32 8.78 0.84
CA SER A 3 21.13 8.44 2.01
C SER A 3 20.28 7.69 3.04
N ARG A 4 20.79 6.60 3.61
CA ARG A 4 20.15 5.86 4.70
C ARG A 4 19.77 6.77 5.88
N GLN A 5 20.50 7.85 6.08
CA GLN A 5 20.17 8.86 7.08
C GLN A 5 18.86 9.58 6.78
N LEU A 6 18.59 9.93 5.53
CA LEU A 6 17.31 10.57 5.13
C LEU A 6 16.14 9.62 5.38
N LEU A 7 16.29 8.31 5.11
CA LEU A 7 15.25 7.32 5.39
C LEU A 7 14.93 7.21 6.90
N ARG A 8 15.90 7.44 7.76
CA ARG A 8 15.73 7.39 9.23
C ARG A 8 15.07 8.64 9.80
N THR A 9 15.19 9.79 9.15
CA THR A 9 14.86 11.08 9.78
C THR A 9 13.84 11.91 9.01
N HIS A 10 13.70 11.74 7.70
CA HIS A 10 12.90 12.61 6.84
C HIS A 10 11.71 11.90 6.17
N VAL A 11 11.58 10.59 6.35
CA VAL A 11 10.41 9.85 5.87
C VAL A 11 9.41 9.71 7.01
N HIS A 12 8.17 10.06 6.75
CA HIS A 12 7.07 10.00 7.70
C HIS A 12 5.90 9.24 7.12
N LEU A 13 5.08 8.67 7.99
CA LEU A 13 3.76 8.15 7.57
C LEU A 13 2.89 9.30 7.10
N GLN A 14 2.08 9.06 6.08
CA GLN A 14 1.07 10.00 5.70
C GLN A 14 0.03 10.18 6.81
N PRO A 15 -0.59 11.37 6.94
CA PRO A 15 -1.70 11.57 7.88
C PRO A 15 -2.77 10.51 7.71
N HIS A 16 -3.29 9.99 8.81
CA HIS A 16 -4.32 8.93 8.89
C HIS A 16 -3.90 7.54 8.38
N ALA A 17 -2.63 7.30 8.00
CA ALA A 17 -2.19 5.99 7.53
C ALA A 17 -2.35 4.90 8.61
N VAL A 18 -1.95 5.18 9.84
CA VAL A 18 -2.10 4.23 10.95
C VAL A 18 -3.57 3.96 11.25
N GLU A 19 -4.38 5.02 11.29
CA GLU A 19 -5.81 4.93 11.58
C GLU A 19 -6.57 4.08 10.54
N ILE A 20 -6.21 4.18 9.26
CA ILE A 20 -6.73 3.31 8.19
C ILE A 20 -6.37 1.86 8.44
N LEU A 21 -5.09 1.57 8.74
CA LEU A 21 -4.64 0.21 8.99
C LEU A 21 -5.35 -0.42 10.19
N GLU A 22 -5.50 0.33 11.28
CA GLU A 22 -6.23 -0.10 12.47
C GLU A 22 -7.72 -0.35 12.18
N THR A 23 -8.36 0.54 11.42
CA THR A 23 -9.75 0.39 11.01
C THR A 23 -9.94 -0.86 10.15
N MET A 24 -9.08 -1.09 9.16
CA MET A 24 -9.14 -2.29 8.34
C MET A 24 -8.96 -3.57 9.16
N LYS A 25 -8.02 -3.57 10.11
CA LYS A 25 -7.83 -4.72 11.03
C LYS A 25 -9.05 -4.94 11.93
N SER A 26 -9.71 -3.88 12.38
CA SER A 26 -10.93 -4.01 13.19
C SER A 26 -12.09 -4.68 12.43
N PHE A 27 -12.08 -4.60 11.09
CA PHE A 27 -13.01 -5.33 10.22
C PHE A 27 -12.58 -6.78 9.93
N GLY A 28 -11.50 -7.24 10.54
CA GLY A 28 -10.96 -8.58 10.32
C GLY A 28 -10.19 -8.73 9.00
N LEU A 29 -9.82 -7.61 8.35
CA LEU A 29 -9.06 -7.67 7.12
C LEU A 29 -7.60 -8.03 7.37
N ARG A 30 -7.06 -8.86 6.49
CA ARG A 30 -5.64 -9.23 6.46
C ARG A 30 -4.89 -8.19 5.65
N LEU A 31 -3.76 -7.71 6.16
CA LEU A 31 -2.99 -6.64 5.54
C LEU A 31 -1.66 -7.17 4.99
N ALA A 32 -1.27 -6.68 3.82
CA ALA A 32 0.01 -6.99 3.20
C ALA A 32 0.65 -5.74 2.57
N ILE A 33 1.96 -5.75 2.46
CA ILE A 33 2.72 -4.75 1.68
C ILE A 33 3.25 -5.42 0.40
N ALA A 34 3.02 -4.76 -0.73
CA ALA A 34 3.56 -5.12 -2.04
C ALA A 34 4.26 -3.90 -2.65
N THR A 35 5.56 -3.78 -2.45
CA THR A 35 6.34 -2.59 -2.82
C THR A 35 7.54 -2.93 -3.70
N THR A 36 7.94 -2.00 -4.57
CA THR A 36 9.21 -2.05 -5.30
C THR A 36 10.38 -1.47 -4.51
N THR A 37 10.13 -1.04 -3.28
CA THR A 37 11.16 -0.61 -2.33
C THR A 37 12.02 -1.80 -1.91
N LYS A 38 13.32 -1.56 -1.73
CA LYS A 38 14.27 -2.59 -1.28
C LYS A 38 13.97 -3.01 0.17
N GLN A 39 14.18 -4.27 0.49
CA GLN A 39 14.03 -4.83 1.84
C GLN A 39 14.79 -4.00 2.89
N ALA A 40 16.05 -3.65 2.58
CA ALA A 40 16.87 -2.84 3.50
C ALA A 40 16.26 -1.48 3.85
N ASN A 41 15.42 -0.89 2.99
CA ASN A 41 14.71 0.34 3.27
C ASN A 41 13.49 0.09 4.16
N ILE A 42 12.78 -1.02 3.92
CA ILE A 42 11.68 -1.46 4.79
C ILE A 42 12.18 -1.71 6.22
N ASP A 43 13.34 -2.36 6.36
CA ASP A 43 13.98 -2.61 7.67
C ASP A 43 14.31 -1.29 8.39
N ILE A 44 14.75 -0.27 7.64
CA ILE A 44 14.98 1.07 8.20
C ILE A 44 13.67 1.68 8.70
N TYR A 45 12.60 1.62 7.91
CA TYR A 45 11.30 2.16 8.32
C TYR A 45 10.73 1.46 9.55
N ALA A 46 10.81 0.14 9.56
CA ALA A 46 10.26 -0.68 10.64
C ALA A 46 11.02 -0.53 11.97
N ASN A 47 12.36 -0.39 11.92
CA ASN A 47 13.22 -0.56 13.10
C ASN A 47 14.11 0.65 13.42
N HIS A 48 14.35 1.53 12.45
CA HIS A 48 15.36 2.59 12.57
C HIS A 48 14.85 3.99 12.21
N ASN A 49 13.56 4.13 11.95
CA ASN A 49 12.90 5.42 11.76
C ASN A 49 11.89 5.65 12.89
N PRO A 50 12.22 6.47 13.93
CA PRO A 50 11.36 6.68 15.09
C PRO A 50 9.99 7.26 14.74
N SER A 51 9.89 8.08 13.67
CA SER A 51 8.61 8.66 13.21
C SER A 51 7.64 7.60 12.71
N ILE A 52 8.13 6.44 12.30
CA ILE A 52 7.34 5.32 11.79
C ILE A 52 7.24 4.23 12.85
N SER A 53 8.37 3.73 13.36
CA SER A 53 8.42 2.58 14.24
C SER A 53 7.77 2.79 15.62
N SER A 54 7.62 4.05 16.07
CA SER A 54 6.85 4.35 17.28
C SER A 54 5.33 4.26 17.09
N GLN A 55 4.86 4.29 15.85
CA GLN A 55 3.44 4.32 15.53
C GLN A 55 2.95 3.02 14.85
N LEU A 56 3.84 2.28 14.18
CA LEU A 56 3.49 1.13 13.36
C LEU A 56 4.48 -0.01 13.58
N ASN A 57 3.98 -1.13 14.08
CA ASN A 57 4.74 -2.38 14.16
C ASN A 57 4.46 -3.21 12.89
N PHE A 58 5.43 -3.28 11.98
CA PHE A 58 5.27 -3.94 10.69
C PHE A 58 4.94 -5.43 10.82
N GLU A 59 5.65 -6.16 11.69
CA GLU A 59 5.46 -7.61 11.87
C GLU A 59 4.08 -7.97 12.43
N LYS A 60 3.53 -7.11 13.31
CA LYS A 60 2.19 -7.32 13.88
C LYS A 60 1.06 -6.83 12.98
N THR A 61 1.37 -5.89 12.10
CA THR A 61 0.36 -5.26 11.25
C THR A 61 0.18 -6.00 9.93
N PHE A 62 1.27 -6.42 9.31
CA PHE A 62 1.24 -7.02 7.98
C PHE A 62 1.55 -8.51 8.05
N GLU A 63 0.67 -9.32 7.47
CA GLU A 63 0.85 -10.77 7.37
C GLU A 63 1.91 -11.14 6.32
N CYS A 64 2.06 -10.30 5.29
CA CYS A 64 2.99 -10.50 4.20
C CYS A 64 3.62 -9.17 3.79
N ILE A 65 4.94 -9.15 3.64
CA ILE A 65 5.68 -8.00 3.11
C ILE A 65 6.51 -8.48 1.93
N LEU A 66 6.15 -8.01 0.73
CA LEU A 66 6.85 -8.28 -0.51
C LEU A 66 7.59 -7.02 -0.96
N THR A 67 8.86 -7.18 -1.24
CA THR A 67 9.78 -6.09 -1.61
C THR A 67 10.37 -6.30 -3.00
N ARG A 68 11.24 -5.40 -3.43
CA ARG A 68 11.92 -5.51 -4.72
C ARG A 68 12.63 -6.87 -4.89
N GLU A 69 13.16 -7.42 -3.82
CA GLU A 69 13.89 -8.69 -3.81
C GLU A 69 12.98 -9.92 -3.91
N SER A 70 11.68 -9.74 -3.69
CA SER A 70 10.69 -10.82 -3.79
C SER A 70 10.31 -11.17 -5.22
N ILE A 71 10.65 -10.32 -6.20
CA ILE A 71 10.17 -10.39 -7.58
C ILE A 71 11.27 -10.23 -8.60
N THR A 72 11.06 -10.77 -9.80
CA THR A 72 11.91 -10.57 -10.96
C THR A 72 11.52 -9.32 -11.74
N HIS A 73 10.22 -9.14 -11.99
CA HIS A 73 9.68 -8.05 -12.82
C HIS A 73 8.93 -7.05 -11.94
N ILE A 74 9.32 -5.78 -12.06
CA ILE A 74 8.67 -4.69 -11.31
C ILE A 74 7.33 -4.27 -11.95
N LYS A 75 6.50 -3.56 -11.19
CA LYS A 75 5.30 -2.89 -11.70
C LYS A 75 5.64 -2.05 -12.96
N PRO A 76 4.86 -2.09 -14.04
CA PRO A 76 3.45 -2.55 -14.12
C PRO A 76 3.26 -4.07 -14.29
N ASN A 77 4.31 -4.89 -14.22
CA ASN A 77 4.15 -6.35 -14.22
C ASN A 77 3.36 -6.78 -12.97
N PRO A 78 2.37 -7.69 -13.09
CA PRO A 78 1.51 -8.10 -11.98
C PRO A 78 2.20 -9.03 -10.96
N GLU A 79 3.43 -9.45 -11.19
CA GLU A 79 4.14 -10.50 -10.43
C GLU A 79 4.03 -10.33 -8.91
N ILE A 80 4.22 -9.10 -8.41
CA ILE A 80 4.19 -8.84 -6.97
C ILE A 80 2.79 -9.09 -6.36
N PHE A 81 1.73 -8.74 -7.09
CA PHE A 81 0.36 -8.95 -6.61
C PHE A 81 -0.07 -10.41 -6.74
N LEU A 82 0.33 -11.09 -7.81
CA LEU A 82 0.11 -12.54 -7.97
C LEU A 82 0.83 -13.32 -6.86
N LEU A 83 2.06 -12.92 -6.52
CA LEU A 83 2.80 -13.50 -5.40
C LEU A 83 2.11 -13.21 -4.04
N ALA A 84 1.55 -12.00 -3.86
CA ALA A 84 0.78 -11.67 -2.66
C ALA A 84 -0.45 -12.56 -2.51
N LEU A 85 -1.24 -12.73 -3.58
CA LEU A 85 -2.39 -13.64 -3.61
C LEU A 85 -2.00 -15.07 -3.23
N GLN A 86 -0.91 -15.57 -3.81
CA GLN A 86 -0.39 -16.91 -3.51
C GLN A 86 0.00 -17.06 -2.04
N ARG A 87 0.72 -16.08 -1.49
CA ARG A 87 1.17 -16.10 -0.08
C ARG A 87 0.02 -16.02 0.90
N LEU A 88 -0.99 -15.22 0.59
CA LEU A 88 -2.18 -15.06 1.40
C LEU A 88 -3.23 -16.17 1.16
N GLN A 89 -3.07 -16.96 0.10
CA GLN A 89 -4.03 -17.99 -0.33
C GLN A 89 -5.42 -17.38 -0.58
N LEU A 90 -5.46 -16.24 -1.29
CA LEU A 90 -6.68 -15.51 -1.62
C LEU A 90 -6.86 -15.44 -3.14
N LEU A 91 -8.12 -15.29 -3.55
CA LEU A 91 -8.50 -15.00 -4.93
C LEU A 91 -8.46 -13.49 -5.18
N PRO A 92 -8.32 -13.05 -6.44
CA PRO A 92 -8.28 -11.63 -6.77
C PRO A 92 -9.49 -10.83 -6.29
N ASP A 93 -10.70 -11.39 -6.36
CA ASP A 93 -11.96 -10.78 -5.95
C ASP A 93 -12.17 -10.71 -4.42
N GLU A 94 -11.31 -11.38 -3.66
CA GLU A 94 -11.25 -11.28 -2.19
C GLU A 94 -10.32 -10.17 -1.71
N CYS A 95 -9.65 -9.47 -2.63
CA CYS A 95 -8.61 -8.49 -2.31
C CYS A 95 -8.92 -7.10 -2.85
N LEU A 96 -8.37 -6.10 -2.18
CA LEU A 96 -8.34 -4.72 -2.63
C LEU A 96 -6.90 -4.21 -2.56
N VAL A 97 -6.43 -3.61 -3.63
CA VAL A 97 -5.15 -2.90 -3.66
C VAL A 97 -5.36 -1.43 -3.37
N VAL A 98 -4.52 -0.85 -2.52
CA VAL A 98 -4.41 0.59 -2.29
C VAL A 98 -3.09 1.05 -2.91
N GLU A 99 -3.15 1.94 -3.89
CA GLU A 99 -2.00 2.38 -4.70
C GLU A 99 -1.98 3.90 -4.88
N ASP A 100 -0.83 4.41 -5.33
CA ASP A 100 -0.61 5.83 -5.62
C ASP A 100 -0.05 6.07 -7.03
N SER A 101 0.37 5.01 -7.71
CA SER A 101 1.07 5.07 -9.00
C SER A 101 0.32 4.38 -10.13
N LEU A 102 0.46 4.92 -11.36
CA LEU A 102 -0.14 4.29 -12.54
C LEU A 102 0.43 2.89 -12.78
N ALA A 103 1.73 2.69 -12.57
CA ALA A 103 2.34 1.38 -12.71
C ALA A 103 1.76 0.36 -11.73
N GLY A 104 1.48 0.77 -10.48
CA GLY A 104 0.84 -0.08 -9.48
C GLY A 104 -0.61 -0.40 -9.83
N VAL A 105 -1.38 0.59 -10.27
CA VAL A 105 -2.76 0.39 -10.73
C VAL A 105 -2.83 -0.59 -11.89
N MET A 106 -1.95 -0.44 -12.89
CA MET A 106 -1.92 -1.35 -14.04
C MET A 106 -1.52 -2.78 -13.64
N ALA A 107 -0.57 -2.92 -12.71
CA ALA A 107 -0.17 -4.22 -12.17
C ALA A 107 -1.32 -4.91 -11.42
N ALA A 108 -2.06 -4.19 -10.56
CA ALA A 108 -3.20 -4.70 -9.81
C ALA A 108 -4.32 -5.17 -10.75
N ARG A 109 -4.67 -4.35 -11.73
CA ARG A 109 -5.69 -4.69 -12.74
C ARG A 109 -5.31 -5.91 -13.57
N THR A 110 -4.03 -6.00 -13.97
CA THR A 110 -3.52 -7.18 -14.72
C THR A 110 -3.56 -8.45 -13.84
N ALA A 111 -3.38 -8.31 -12.52
CA ALA A 111 -3.57 -9.40 -11.56
C ALA A 111 -5.06 -9.74 -11.29
N GLY A 112 -6.01 -8.96 -11.85
CA GLY A 112 -7.44 -9.15 -11.64
C GLY A 112 -7.98 -8.59 -10.32
N ILE A 113 -7.20 -7.76 -9.62
CA ILE A 113 -7.56 -7.21 -8.31
C ILE A 113 -8.12 -5.81 -8.47
N ASP A 114 -9.20 -5.52 -7.77
CA ASP A 114 -9.73 -4.16 -7.65
C ASP A 114 -8.71 -3.24 -6.95
N VAL A 115 -8.63 -1.99 -7.44
CA VAL A 115 -7.66 -1.03 -6.93
C VAL A 115 -8.31 0.32 -6.64
N VAL A 116 -8.01 0.87 -5.47
CA VAL A 116 -8.30 2.27 -5.12
C VAL A 116 -7.00 3.06 -5.10
N VAL A 117 -7.10 4.33 -5.44
CA VAL A 117 -5.94 5.23 -5.49
C VAL A 117 -6.05 6.28 -4.40
N ILE A 118 -4.94 6.47 -3.69
CA ILE A 118 -4.71 7.63 -2.82
C ILE A 118 -3.75 8.55 -3.56
N LYS A 119 -4.16 9.80 -3.75
CA LYS A 119 -3.38 10.80 -4.48
C LYS A 119 -2.02 11.04 -3.82
N GLU A 120 -1.00 11.10 -4.66
CA GLU A 120 0.34 11.54 -4.32
C GLU A 120 0.79 12.70 -5.20
N LYS A 121 1.69 13.53 -4.67
CA LYS A 121 2.20 14.70 -5.41
C LYS A 121 2.88 14.32 -6.73
N TRP A 122 3.50 13.15 -6.77
CA TRP A 122 4.25 12.65 -7.94
C TRP A 122 3.35 12.10 -9.04
N SER A 123 2.11 11.74 -8.72
CA SER A 123 1.17 11.11 -9.66
C SER A 123 0.29 12.11 -10.42
N GLN A 124 0.47 13.42 -10.24
CA GLN A 124 -0.36 14.45 -10.87
C GLN A 124 -0.43 14.34 -12.40
N LYS A 125 0.69 14.03 -13.04
CA LYS A 125 0.74 13.84 -14.50
C LYS A 125 -0.12 12.69 -15.00
N ASP A 126 -0.37 11.71 -14.16
CA ASP A 126 -1.11 10.49 -14.48
C ASP A 126 -2.55 10.51 -13.91
N GLU A 127 -2.99 11.61 -13.29
CA GLU A 127 -4.25 11.70 -12.54
C GLU A 127 -5.45 11.24 -13.35
N GLN A 128 -5.56 11.67 -14.62
CA GLN A 128 -6.68 11.28 -15.47
C GLN A 128 -6.70 9.77 -15.71
N ALA A 129 -5.55 9.15 -15.96
CA ALA A 129 -5.44 7.72 -16.14
C ALA A 129 -5.74 6.97 -14.83
N LEU A 130 -5.24 7.45 -13.70
CA LEU A 130 -5.53 6.89 -12.38
C LEU A 130 -7.02 6.89 -12.07
N ARG A 131 -7.72 8.00 -12.32
CA ARG A 131 -9.18 8.10 -12.15
C ARG A 131 -9.95 7.15 -13.07
N ASN A 132 -9.45 6.92 -14.30
CA ASN A 132 -10.11 6.04 -15.26
C ASN A 132 -9.92 4.56 -14.94
N PHE A 133 -8.80 4.17 -14.34
CA PHE A 133 -8.46 2.77 -14.10
C PHE A 133 -8.72 2.30 -12.67
N ALA A 134 -8.83 3.21 -11.71
CA ALA A 134 -9.14 2.85 -10.32
C ALA A 134 -10.65 2.64 -10.13
N LEU A 135 -11.00 1.75 -9.20
CA LEU A 135 -12.37 1.62 -8.69
C LEU A 135 -12.82 2.92 -8.04
N ARG A 136 -11.93 3.55 -7.28
CA ARG A 136 -12.09 4.87 -6.66
C ARG A 136 -10.76 5.60 -6.54
N TYR A 137 -10.86 6.93 -6.57
CA TYR A 137 -9.73 7.84 -6.39
C TYR A 137 -10.00 8.76 -5.20
N PHE A 138 -9.11 8.82 -4.26
CA PHE A 138 -9.20 9.63 -3.05
C PHE A 138 -8.08 10.68 -3.02
N GLU A 139 -8.40 11.89 -2.59
CA GLU A 139 -7.41 12.96 -2.46
C GLU A 139 -6.42 12.70 -1.31
N ASN A 140 -6.82 11.92 -0.30
CA ASN A 140 -6.01 11.59 0.88
C ASN A 140 -6.61 10.40 1.65
N PHE A 141 -5.89 9.93 2.67
CA PHE A 141 -6.37 8.85 3.54
C PHE A 141 -7.59 9.22 4.38
N LYS A 142 -7.78 10.50 4.72
CA LYS A 142 -8.97 10.95 5.47
C LYS A 142 -10.25 10.70 4.68
N ASP A 143 -10.24 11.00 3.37
CA ASP A 143 -11.39 10.78 2.49
C ASP A 143 -11.68 9.28 2.33
N PHE A 144 -10.64 8.46 2.24
CA PHE A 144 -10.79 7.00 2.20
C PHE A 144 -11.35 6.47 3.52
N LEU A 145 -10.83 6.93 4.66
CA LEU A 145 -11.32 6.54 5.99
C LEU A 145 -12.80 6.88 6.17
N ALA A 146 -13.25 8.06 5.71
CA ALA A 146 -14.66 8.45 5.78
C ALA A 146 -15.58 7.46 5.05
N VAL A 147 -15.14 6.90 3.93
CA VAL A 147 -15.92 5.92 3.15
C VAL A 147 -15.98 4.57 3.87
N ILE A 148 -14.86 4.05 4.36
CA ILE A 148 -14.84 2.74 5.02
C ILE A 148 -15.48 2.77 6.42
N GLY A 149 -15.39 3.90 7.15
CA GLY A 149 -15.94 4.07 8.49
C GLY A 149 -17.48 4.14 8.52
N HIS A 150 -18.12 4.58 7.44
CA HIS A 150 -19.58 4.64 7.35
C HIS A 150 -20.28 3.27 7.22
N HIS A 151 -19.54 2.20 6.93
CA HIS A 151 -20.10 0.85 6.82
C HIS A 151 -20.17 0.10 8.16
N SER A 152 -19.72 0.71 9.27
CA SER A 152 -19.70 0.09 10.61
C SER A 152 -20.97 0.32 11.43
N ASN A 153 -21.97 1.04 10.91
CA ASN A 153 -23.22 1.37 11.60
C ASN A 153 -24.48 0.75 10.97
N GLY A 154 -24.32 -0.39 10.29
CA GLY A 154 -25.43 -1.15 9.72
C GLY A 154 -25.58 -2.53 10.33
#